data_48dcf942656bc2c1b9babe1a42183206
#
_entry.id   48dcf942656bc2c1b9babe1a42183206
#
_cell.length_a   1.000
_cell.length_b   1.000
_cell.length_c   1.000
_cell.angle_alpha   90.00
_cell.angle_beta   90.00
_cell.angle_gamma   90.00
#
_symmetry.space_group_name_H-M   'P 1'
#
loop_
_entity.id
_entity.type
_entity.pdbx_description
1 polymer ?
#
loop_
_entity_poly.entity_id
_entity_poly.type
_entity_poly.pdbx_seq_one_letter_code
_entity_poly.pdbx_strand_id
1 'polypeptide(L)'
;MPLYAATIFVSAFLLFLVQPVVAKEILPWFGGSAAVWTTCLVFFQTALLAGYAYSDFVVRRFRPRTQLKLHTLLLLVSLAVLPIIPGVQWKPAGTESPSWLILGLLAATIGLPYFLLSTTSPLVQVWYARARPGASPYRLFALSNLASMLALVGYPFLFEPWAPTRMQAWGWSIGYAIFVGLCAAAGWSSLRRATEPATPAASKRQPASPTAAESPIYAAEPPTIARQALWCAFAGTGSLLLLAVSNHITQNIAAVPLLWIAPLAIYLLTFILCFDGKGWYRRDVFLAMLAAGLCVMAWTMADSKFTHELELQIGVFCAGLFLAC
;
A
#
# COMPACT_ATOMS: atom_id res chain seq x y z
N MET A 1 -10.06 18.12 -6.62
CA MET A 1 -9.75 16.70 -6.93
C MET A 1 -8.30 16.46 -7.32
N PRO A 2 -7.70 17.14 -8.29
CA PRO A 2 -6.38 16.73 -8.79
C PRO A 2 -5.27 16.71 -7.72
N LEU A 3 -5.24 17.69 -6.82
CA LEU A 3 -4.22 17.75 -5.77
C LEU A 3 -4.24 16.52 -4.84
N TYR A 4 -5.41 16.13 -4.32
CA TYR A 4 -5.55 14.94 -3.47
C TYR A 4 -5.21 13.65 -4.22
N ALA A 5 -5.64 13.56 -5.49
CA ALA A 5 -5.32 12.43 -6.35
C ALA A 5 -3.81 12.34 -6.63
N ALA A 6 -3.15 13.45 -6.96
CA ALA A 6 -1.71 13.51 -7.18
C ALA A 6 -0.94 13.14 -5.89
N THR A 7 -1.36 13.65 -4.74
CA THR A 7 -0.72 13.33 -3.45
C THR A 7 -0.79 11.83 -3.15
N ILE A 8 -1.97 11.22 -3.31
CA ILE A 8 -2.17 9.78 -3.08
C ILE A 8 -1.40 8.95 -4.10
N PHE A 9 -1.44 9.32 -5.37
CA PHE A 9 -0.72 8.61 -6.43
C PHE A 9 0.79 8.60 -6.17
N VAL A 10 1.40 9.78 -5.96
CA VAL A 10 2.84 9.90 -5.72
C VAL A 10 3.24 9.18 -4.44
N SER A 11 2.46 9.31 -3.36
CA SER A 11 2.70 8.62 -2.10
C SER A 11 2.72 7.09 -2.27
N ALA A 12 1.69 6.52 -2.89
CA ALA A 12 1.58 5.08 -3.07
C ALA A 12 2.63 4.53 -4.04
N PHE A 13 2.94 5.29 -5.09
CA PHE A 13 4.02 4.95 -6.03
C PHE A 13 5.38 4.88 -5.32
N LEU A 14 5.75 5.89 -4.55
CA LEU A 14 7.01 5.93 -3.81
C LEU A 14 7.08 4.88 -2.71
N LEU A 15 5.98 4.62 -2.01
CA LEU A 15 5.90 3.64 -0.94
C LEU A 15 6.21 2.22 -1.44
N PHE A 16 5.76 1.87 -2.64
CA PHE A 16 6.02 0.56 -3.23
C PHE A 16 7.35 0.52 -4.00
N LEU A 17 7.72 1.60 -4.68
CA LEU A 17 8.98 1.67 -5.41
C LEU A 17 10.22 1.53 -4.51
N VAL A 18 10.16 2.03 -3.28
CA VAL A 18 11.31 1.99 -2.38
C VAL A 18 11.67 0.56 -1.92
N GLN A 19 10.71 -0.33 -1.86
CA GLN A 19 10.95 -1.70 -1.40
C GLN A 19 11.98 -2.42 -2.28
N PRO A 20 11.83 -2.55 -3.60
CA PRO A 20 12.84 -3.15 -4.45
C PRO A 20 14.13 -2.31 -4.56
N VAL A 21 14.06 -0.98 -4.48
CA VAL A 21 15.26 -0.11 -4.50
C VAL A 21 16.16 -0.42 -3.31
N VAL A 22 15.63 -0.42 -2.09
CA VAL A 22 16.39 -0.71 -0.87
C VAL A 22 16.82 -2.17 -0.84
N ALA A 23 15.96 -3.09 -1.27
CA ALA A 23 16.28 -4.50 -1.37
C ALA A 23 17.53 -4.74 -2.23
N LYS A 24 17.62 -4.06 -3.38
CA LYS A 24 18.79 -4.15 -4.27
C LYS A 24 20.07 -3.59 -3.62
N GLU A 25 19.95 -2.55 -2.79
CA GLU A 25 21.09 -1.97 -2.05
C GLU A 25 21.64 -2.91 -0.99
N ILE A 26 20.77 -3.62 -0.26
CA ILE A 26 21.19 -4.48 0.86
C ILE A 26 21.58 -5.89 0.40
N LEU A 27 21.15 -6.34 -0.77
CA LEU A 27 21.41 -7.66 -1.31
C LEU A 27 22.91 -8.02 -1.34
N PRO A 28 23.84 -7.15 -1.79
CA PRO A 28 25.27 -7.44 -1.79
C PRO A 28 25.89 -7.62 -0.39
N TRP A 29 25.22 -7.10 0.66
CA TRP A 29 25.74 -7.13 2.03
C TRP A 29 25.23 -8.30 2.83
N PHE A 30 23.98 -8.67 2.64
CA PHE A 30 23.28 -9.69 3.43
C PHE A 30 22.92 -10.96 2.65
N GLY A 31 23.11 -10.93 1.32
CA GLY A 31 22.71 -12.03 0.45
C GLY A 31 21.22 -12.06 0.16
N GLY A 32 20.81 -12.94 -0.78
CA GLY A 32 19.43 -13.09 -1.26
C GLY A 32 18.65 -14.19 -0.54
N SER A 33 18.97 -14.53 0.71
CA SER A 33 18.26 -15.60 1.41
C SER A 33 16.81 -15.22 1.75
N ALA A 34 15.96 -16.24 1.89
CA ALA A 34 14.56 -16.05 2.30
C ALA A 34 14.44 -15.33 3.66
N ALA A 35 15.39 -15.55 4.57
CA ALA A 35 15.42 -14.89 5.87
C ALA A 35 15.63 -13.36 5.77
N VAL A 36 16.48 -12.90 4.85
CA VAL A 36 16.69 -11.46 4.58
C VAL A 36 15.41 -10.82 4.05
N TRP A 37 14.77 -11.46 3.08
CA TRP A 37 13.51 -10.97 2.50
C TRP A 37 12.39 -10.93 3.53
N THR A 38 12.23 -11.95 4.34
CA THR A 38 11.24 -12.00 5.41
C THR A 38 11.45 -10.87 6.41
N THR A 39 12.71 -10.61 6.79
CA THR A 39 13.05 -9.50 7.71
C THR A 39 12.67 -8.14 7.11
N CYS A 40 12.96 -7.91 5.84
CA CYS A 40 12.52 -6.69 5.13
C CYS A 40 11.00 -6.56 5.10
N LEU A 41 10.27 -7.64 4.78
CA LEU A 41 8.82 -7.64 4.77
C LEU A 41 8.23 -7.32 6.14
N VAL A 42 8.76 -7.91 7.21
CA VAL A 42 8.33 -7.60 8.59
C VAL A 42 8.49 -6.12 8.90
N PHE A 43 9.62 -5.52 8.51
CA PHE A 43 9.83 -4.08 8.67
C PHE A 43 8.77 -3.26 7.93
N PHE A 44 8.58 -3.51 6.64
CA PHE A 44 7.65 -2.74 5.81
C PHE A 44 6.19 -2.88 6.29
N GLN A 45 5.76 -4.09 6.64
CA GLN A 45 4.42 -4.34 7.15
C GLN A 45 4.19 -3.67 8.51
N THR A 46 5.18 -3.73 9.40
CA THR A 46 5.10 -3.08 10.72
C THR A 46 5.04 -1.57 10.58
N ALA A 47 5.87 -0.97 9.73
CA ALA A 47 5.85 0.46 9.48
C ALA A 47 4.54 0.93 8.81
N LEU A 48 3.98 0.11 7.89
CA LEU A 48 2.69 0.36 7.27
C LEU A 48 1.55 0.36 8.32
N LEU A 49 1.51 -0.65 9.17
CA LEU A 49 0.54 -0.76 10.26
C LEU A 49 0.65 0.41 11.25
N ALA A 50 1.88 0.77 11.63
CA ALA A 50 2.17 1.91 12.49
C ALA A 50 1.67 3.23 11.87
N GLY A 51 1.84 3.42 10.55
CA GLY A 51 1.33 4.58 9.84
C GLY A 51 -0.20 4.67 9.83
N TYR A 52 -0.88 3.55 9.67
CA TYR A 52 -2.34 3.49 9.76
C TYR A 52 -2.83 3.80 11.17
N ALA A 53 -2.18 3.21 12.19
CA ALA A 53 -2.48 3.48 13.60
C ALA A 53 -2.26 4.96 13.96
N TYR A 54 -1.16 5.56 13.50
CA TYR A 54 -0.90 6.99 13.65
C TYR A 54 -2.01 7.84 13.01
N SER A 55 -2.44 7.50 11.79
CA SER A 55 -3.47 8.26 11.08
C SER A 55 -4.80 8.24 11.85
N ASP A 56 -5.22 7.07 12.33
CA ASP A 56 -6.43 6.91 13.15
C ASP A 56 -6.31 7.70 14.48
N PHE A 57 -5.18 7.55 15.17
CA PHE A 57 -4.92 8.27 16.42
C PHE A 57 -4.96 9.80 16.24
N VAL A 58 -4.28 10.31 15.21
CA VAL A 58 -4.22 11.76 14.97
C VAL A 58 -5.59 12.32 14.58
N VAL A 59 -6.35 11.57 13.77
CA VAL A 59 -7.70 11.97 13.36
C VAL A 59 -8.67 12.01 14.53
N ARG A 60 -8.59 11.05 15.44
CA ARG A 60 -9.50 10.98 16.61
C ARG A 60 -9.11 11.97 17.72
N ARG A 61 -7.80 12.21 17.93
CA ARG A 61 -7.31 12.94 19.11
C ARG A 61 -7.11 14.42 18.88
N PHE A 62 -6.77 14.87 17.66
CA PHE A 62 -6.39 16.25 17.38
C PHE A 62 -7.36 17.00 16.49
N ARG A 63 -7.45 18.31 16.68
CA ARG A 63 -8.19 19.20 15.79
C ARG A 63 -7.52 19.30 14.42
N PRO A 64 -8.26 19.56 13.32
CA PRO A 64 -7.70 19.57 11.95
C PRO A 64 -6.47 20.45 11.76
N ARG A 65 -6.42 21.62 12.41
CA ARG A 65 -5.24 22.52 12.37
C ARG A 65 -4.00 21.89 13.03
N THR A 66 -4.19 21.20 14.15
CA THR A 66 -3.10 20.53 14.87
C THR A 66 -2.63 19.30 14.11
N GLN A 67 -3.55 18.53 13.51
CA GLN A 67 -3.22 17.40 12.62
C GLN A 67 -2.29 17.86 11.51
N LEU A 68 -2.65 18.94 10.80
CA LEU A 68 -1.83 19.46 9.70
C LEU A 68 -0.46 19.93 10.19
N LYS A 69 -0.40 20.72 11.26
CA LYS A 69 0.88 21.22 11.79
C LYS A 69 1.83 20.09 12.19
N LEU A 70 1.31 19.11 12.96
CA LEU A 70 2.09 17.96 13.41
C LEU A 70 2.60 17.14 12.22
N HIS A 71 1.70 16.82 11.30
CA HIS A 71 2.07 15.99 10.13
C HIS A 71 3.05 16.70 9.21
N THR A 72 2.84 18.00 8.95
CA THR A 72 3.78 18.80 8.14
C THR A 72 5.15 18.92 8.81
N LEU A 73 5.20 19.09 10.13
CA LEU A 73 6.46 19.11 10.87
C LEU A 73 7.23 17.79 10.72
N LEU A 74 6.54 16.66 10.89
CA LEU A 74 7.17 15.34 10.70
C LEU A 74 7.66 15.14 9.26
N LEU A 75 6.90 15.59 8.26
CA LEU A 75 7.31 15.56 6.86
C LEU A 75 8.57 16.41 6.61
N LEU A 76 8.67 17.59 7.20
CA LEU A 76 9.86 18.44 7.09
C LEU A 76 11.07 17.81 7.78
N VAL A 77 10.89 17.25 8.98
CA VAL A 77 11.95 16.53 9.69
C VAL A 77 12.46 15.33 8.89
N SER A 78 11.55 14.62 8.23
CA SER A 78 11.94 13.45 7.43
C SER A 78 12.82 13.78 6.22
N LEU A 79 12.80 15.01 5.72
CA LEU A 79 13.71 15.45 4.65
C LEU A 79 15.18 15.40 5.06
N ALA A 80 15.49 15.49 6.37
CA ALA A 80 16.85 15.41 6.88
C ALA A 80 17.49 14.02 6.72
N VAL A 81 16.70 12.98 6.50
CA VAL A 81 17.16 11.59 6.30
C VAL A 81 17.55 11.31 4.84
N LEU A 82 17.21 12.22 3.92
CA LEU A 82 17.51 12.05 2.50
C LEU A 82 19.00 12.40 2.17
N PRO A 83 19.60 11.76 1.18
CA PRO A 83 19.06 10.68 0.34
C PRO A 83 19.05 9.32 1.07
N ILE A 84 18.14 8.40 0.66
CA ILE A 84 17.96 7.06 1.25
C ILE A 84 19.09 6.10 0.88
N ILE A 85 20.34 6.49 1.10
CA ILE A 85 21.53 5.68 0.80
C ILE A 85 22.07 5.11 2.10
N PRO A 86 22.12 3.77 2.27
CA PRO A 86 22.68 3.16 3.47
C PRO A 86 24.16 3.47 3.64
N GLY A 87 24.55 3.88 4.83
CA GLY A 87 25.96 4.12 5.16
C GLY A 87 26.74 2.81 5.31
N VAL A 88 28.07 2.85 5.06
CA VAL A 88 28.95 1.67 5.14
C VAL A 88 29.02 1.04 6.54
N GLN A 89 28.67 1.79 7.58
CA GLN A 89 28.62 1.31 8.98
C GLN A 89 27.59 0.19 9.19
N TRP A 90 26.65 0.00 8.26
CA TRP A 90 25.64 -1.05 8.31
C TRP A 90 26.07 -2.37 7.67
N LYS A 91 27.30 -2.43 7.13
CA LYS A 91 27.84 -3.70 6.62
C LYS A 91 28.10 -4.66 7.76
N PRO A 92 27.69 -5.95 7.63
CA PRO A 92 27.90 -6.94 8.67
C PRO A 92 29.41 -7.16 8.91
N ALA A 93 29.82 -7.11 10.18
CA ALA A 93 31.18 -7.43 10.62
C ALA A 93 31.43 -8.95 10.92
N GLY A 94 30.36 -9.76 10.74
CA GLY A 94 30.45 -11.23 10.87
C GLY A 94 30.07 -11.80 12.25
N THR A 95 29.88 -10.95 13.27
CA THR A 95 29.52 -11.38 14.64
C THR A 95 28.11 -11.07 15.05
N GLU A 96 27.40 -10.30 14.22
CA GLU A 96 26.08 -9.75 14.53
C GLU A 96 24.95 -10.56 13.89
N SER A 97 23.76 -10.53 14.53
CA SER A 97 22.57 -11.10 13.93
C SER A 97 22.14 -10.29 12.70
N PRO A 98 22.14 -10.87 11.49
CA PRO A 98 21.79 -10.13 10.27
C PRO A 98 20.41 -9.47 10.33
N SER A 99 19.44 -10.11 10.98
CA SER A 99 18.06 -9.60 11.07
C SER A 99 17.97 -8.29 11.83
N TRP A 100 18.66 -8.15 12.97
CA TRP A 100 18.67 -6.91 13.73
C TRP A 100 19.39 -5.78 13.01
N LEU A 101 20.48 -6.14 12.29
CA LEU A 101 21.23 -5.17 11.50
C LEU A 101 20.41 -4.64 10.33
N ILE A 102 19.66 -5.51 9.63
CA ILE A 102 18.74 -5.13 8.56
C ILE A 102 17.62 -4.22 9.10
N LEU A 103 16.98 -4.59 10.21
CA LEU A 103 15.93 -3.78 10.82
C LEU A 103 16.44 -2.39 11.23
N GLY A 104 17.63 -2.31 11.83
CA GLY A 104 18.27 -1.05 12.21
C GLY A 104 18.63 -0.20 10.99
N LEU A 105 19.19 -0.78 9.95
CA LEU A 105 19.50 -0.12 8.68
C LEU A 105 18.24 0.47 8.06
N LEU A 106 17.18 -0.33 7.92
CA LEU A 106 15.92 0.12 7.33
C LEU A 106 15.27 1.22 8.17
N ALA A 107 15.28 1.09 9.49
CA ALA A 107 14.74 2.11 10.39
C ALA A 107 15.50 3.43 10.28
N ALA A 108 16.83 3.40 10.20
CA ALA A 108 17.67 4.60 10.14
C ALA A 108 17.63 5.28 8.76
N THR A 109 17.55 4.51 7.67
CA THR A 109 17.66 5.06 6.30
C THR A 109 16.32 5.48 5.71
N ILE A 110 15.28 4.67 5.96
CA ILE A 110 13.97 4.86 5.30
C ILE A 110 12.81 4.88 6.28
N GLY A 111 13.01 4.55 7.54
CA GLY A 111 11.93 4.32 8.50
C GLY A 111 10.94 5.47 8.60
N LEU A 112 11.43 6.69 8.83
CA LEU A 112 10.56 7.86 8.95
C LEU A 112 9.89 8.26 7.61
N PRO A 113 10.58 8.35 6.47
CA PRO A 113 9.94 8.58 5.19
C PRO A 113 8.89 7.53 4.82
N TYR A 114 9.19 6.25 4.99
CA TYR A 114 8.25 5.17 4.71
C TYR A 114 7.01 5.21 5.62
N PHE A 115 7.21 5.43 6.91
CA PHE A 115 6.12 5.63 7.87
C PHE A 115 5.20 6.77 7.45
N LEU A 116 5.75 7.92 7.03
CA LEU A 116 4.94 9.07 6.61
C LEU A 116 4.21 8.84 5.28
N LEU A 117 4.82 8.13 4.34
CA LEU A 117 4.14 7.70 3.12
C LEU A 117 2.95 6.78 3.45
N SER A 118 3.10 5.86 4.39
CA SER A 118 2.04 4.92 4.78
C SER A 118 0.84 5.62 5.43
N THR A 119 1.04 6.76 6.10
CA THR A 119 -0.04 7.55 6.70
C THR A 119 -0.92 8.26 5.68
N THR A 120 -0.42 8.43 4.45
CA THR A 120 -0.99 9.38 3.47
C THR A 120 -2.37 8.95 2.99
N SER A 121 -2.54 7.67 2.61
CA SER A 121 -3.81 7.20 2.07
C SER A 121 -4.97 7.42 3.05
N PRO A 122 -4.94 6.95 4.30
CA PRO A 122 -6.03 7.19 5.24
C PRO A 122 -6.19 8.66 5.62
N LEU A 123 -5.10 9.40 5.83
CA LEU A 123 -5.16 10.79 6.28
C LEU A 123 -5.71 11.74 5.20
N VAL A 124 -5.22 11.59 3.97
CA VAL A 124 -5.67 12.41 2.83
C VAL A 124 -7.12 12.11 2.45
N GLN A 125 -7.58 10.87 2.60
CA GLN A 125 -8.99 10.52 2.40
C GLN A 125 -9.89 11.22 3.41
N VAL A 126 -9.51 11.29 4.68
CA VAL A 126 -10.24 12.05 5.71
C VAL A 126 -10.25 13.55 5.39
N TRP A 127 -9.11 14.11 4.97
CA TRP A 127 -9.03 15.52 4.58
C TRP A 127 -9.89 15.82 3.36
N TYR A 128 -9.92 14.89 2.39
CA TYR A 128 -10.76 15.00 1.20
C TYR A 128 -12.25 14.94 1.54
N ALA A 129 -12.68 14.02 2.39
CA ALA A 129 -14.07 13.89 2.83
C ALA A 129 -14.55 15.15 3.58
N ARG A 130 -13.68 15.76 4.41
CA ARG A 130 -13.97 17.04 5.07
C ARG A 130 -14.10 18.22 4.09
N ALA A 131 -13.24 18.25 3.07
CA ALA A 131 -13.25 19.33 2.08
C ALA A 131 -14.38 19.21 1.05
N ARG A 132 -14.98 18.02 0.92
CA ARG A 132 -16.05 17.73 -0.05
C ARG A 132 -17.08 16.76 0.55
N PRO A 133 -18.01 17.23 1.37
CA PRO A 133 -19.08 16.41 1.90
C PRO A 133 -19.89 15.73 0.76
N GLY A 134 -20.16 14.44 0.91
CA GLY A 134 -20.88 13.64 -0.09
C GLY A 134 -20.04 13.06 -1.24
N ALA A 135 -18.74 13.39 -1.33
CA ALA A 135 -17.87 12.77 -2.32
C ALA A 135 -17.32 11.44 -1.80
N SER A 136 -17.45 10.38 -2.61
CA SER A 136 -16.93 9.04 -2.28
C SER A 136 -15.40 9.01 -2.38
N PRO A 137 -14.68 8.54 -1.35
CA PRO A 137 -13.22 8.38 -1.37
C PRO A 137 -12.74 7.11 -2.09
N TYR A 138 -13.63 6.19 -2.49
CA TYR A 138 -13.27 4.88 -3.06
C TYR A 138 -12.39 4.99 -4.32
N ARG A 139 -12.63 5.98 -5.17
CA ARG A 139 -11.78 6.24 -6.35
C ARG A 139 -10.33 6.60 -5.99
N LEU A 140 -10.10 7.25 -4.85
CA LEU A 140 -8.75 7.55 -4.35
C LEU A 140 -8.06 6.28 -3.86
N PHE A 141 -8.82 5.33 -3.33
CA PHE A 141 -8.28 4.03 -2.92
C PHE A 141 -7.87 3.18 -4.14
N ALA A 142 -8.72 3.10 -5.16
CA ALA A 142 -8.35 2.42 -6.41
C ALA A 142 -7.12 3.06 -7.07
N LEU A 143 -7.03 4.40 -7.07
CA LEU A 143 -5.88 5.13 -7.60
C LEU A 143 -4.58 4.84 -6.82
N SER A 144 -4.66 4.70 -5.49
CA SER A 144 -3.53 4.30 -4.64
C SER A 144 -3.00 2.92 -5.04
N ASN A 145 -3.89 1.94 -5.19
CA ASN A 145 -3.50 0.59 -5.59
C ASN A 145 -2.94 0.54 -7.02
N LEU A 146 -3.50 1.31 -7.95
CA LEU A 146 -2.96 1.45 -9.30
C LEU A 146 -1.54 2.02 -9.29
N ALA A 147 -1.28 3.07 -8.52
CA ALA A 147 0.04 3.66 -8.38
C ALA A 147 1.06 2.66 -7.80
N SER A 148 0.65 1.89 -6.78
CA SER A 148 1.45 0.83 -6.18
C SER A 148 1.79 -0.28 -7.18
N MET A 149 0.80 -0.72 -7.94
CA MET A 149 0.99 -1.73 -8.99
C MET A 149 1.93 -1.23 -10.09
N LEU A 150 1.76 0.02 -10.54
CA LEU A 150 2.65 0.63 -11.54
C LEU A 150 4.10 0.75 -11.04
N ALA A 151 4.31 1.07 -9.76
CA ALA A 151 5.64 1.10 -9.17
C ALA A 151 6.29 -0.27 -9.16
N LEU A 152 5.57 -1.30 -8.73
CA LEU A 152 6.08 -2.67 -8.65
C LEU A 152 6.37 -3.28 -10.02
N VAL A 153 5.40 -3.21 -10.94
CA VAL A 153 5.56 -3.75 -12.29
C VAL A 153 6.57 -2.93 -13.09
N GLY A 154 6.58 -1.60 -12.90
CA GLY A 154 7.52 -0.72 -13.58
C GLY A 154 8.98 -0.91 -13.12
N TYR A 155 9.20 -1.40 -11.89
CA TYR A 155 10.56 -1.52 -11.36
C TYR A 155 11.48 -2.41 -12.20
N PRO A 156 11.17 -3.68 -12.47
CA PRO A 156 12.04 -4.57 -13.24
C PRO A 156 12.22 -4.17 -14.70
N PHE A 157 11.27 -3.44 -15.29
CA PHE A 157 11.32 -3.11 -16.72
C PHE A 157 11.84 -1.69 -17.01
N LEU A 158 11.58 -0.73 -16.11
CA LEU A 158 11.89 0.68 -16.33
C LEU A 158 13.01 1.21 -15.43
N PHE A 159 13.05 0.80 -14.17
CA PHE A 159 14.01 1.38 -13.22
C PHE A 159 15.27 0.54 -13.10
N GLU A 160 15.14 -0.77 -12.95
CA GLU A 160 16.26 -1.65 -12.71
C GLU A 160 17.25 -1.72 -13.88
N PRO A 161 16.82 -1.85 -15.15
CA PRO A 161 17.74 -1.95 -16.29
C PRO A 161 18.44 -0.63 -16.64
N TRP A 162 17.78 0.50 -16.40
CA TRP A 162 18.22 1.80 -16.93
C TRP A 162 18.88 2.71 -15.91
N ALA A 163 18.73 2.45 -14.62
CA ALA A 163 19.24 3.34 -13.59
C ALA A 163 20.13 2.59 -12.58
N PRO A 164 21.38 3.02 -12.34
CA PRO A 164 22.18 2.52 -11.24
C PRO A 164 21.50 2.84 -9.89
N THR A 165 21.73 2.00 -8.89
CA THR A 165 21.03 2.03 -7.59
C THR A 165 21.11 3.40 -6.93
N ARG A 166 22.28 4.04 -6.99
CA ARG A 166 22.46 5.40 -6.46
C ARG A 166 21.56 6.43 -7.13
N MET A 167 21.37 6.33 -8.45
CA MET A 167 20.46 7.22 -9.21
C MET A 167 19.00 6.94 -8.83
N GLN A 168 18.64 5.69 -8.60
CA GLN A 168 17.30 5.32 -8.10
C GLN A 168 17.02 5.94 -6.72
N ALA A 169 17.99 5.87 -5.79
CA ALA A 169 17.88 6.47 -4.46
C ALA A 169 17.72 7.99 -4.50
N TRP A 170 18.48 8.68 -5.34
CA TRP A 170 18.33 10.13 -5.55
C TRP A 170 16.99 10.48 -6.21
N GLY A 171 16.59 9.77 -7.26
CA GLY A 171 15.30 9.97 -7.93
C GLY A 171 14.12 9.79 -6.99
N TRP A 172 14.17 8.74 -6.15
CA TRP A 172 13.18 8.51 -5.12
C TRP A 172 13.16 9.65 -4.09
N SER A 173 14.31 10.12 -3.66
CA SER A 173 14.44 11.21 -2.67
C SER A 173 13.88 12.54 -3.19
N ILE A 174 14.11 12.85 -4.46
CA ILE A 174 13.49 14.02 -5.12
C ILE A 174 11.97 13.85 -5.21
N GLY A 175 11.50 12.67 -5.62
CA GLY A 175 10.07 12.34 -5.64
C GLY A 175 9.42 12.49 -4.26
N TYR A 176 10.13 12.08 -3.20
CA TYR A 176 9.67 12.23 -1.82
C TYR A 176 9.59 13.72 -1.41
N ALA A 177 10.56 14.54 -1.77
CA ALA A 177 10.50 15.97 -1.50
C ALA A 177 9.30 16.65 -2.21
N ILE A 178 9.01 16.26 -3.45
CA ILE A 178 7.79 16.68 -4.16
C ILE A 178 6.52 16.23 -3.42
N PHE A 179 6.50 14.99 -2.97
CA PHE A 179 5.39 14.45 -2.17
C PHE A 179 5.14 15.27 -0.90
N VAL A 180 6.20 15.66 -0.17
CA VAL A 180 6.08 16.51 1.03
C VAL A 180 5.35 17.82 0.70
N GLY A 181 5.72 18.48 -0.40
CA GLY A 181 5.04 19.69 -0.87
C GLY A 181 3.58 19.46 -1.22
N LEU A 182 3.28 18.38 -1.97
CA LEU A 182 1.90 18.01 -2.34
C LEU A 182 1.04 17.70 -1.11
N CYS A 183 1.57 16.96 -0.15
CA CYS A 183 0.87 16.58 1.08
C CYS A 183 0.55 17.80 1.95
N ALA A 184 1.51 18.70 2.14
CA ALA A 184 1.31 19.96 2.84
C ALA A 184 0.24 20.83 2.16
N ALA A 185 0.31 20.95 0.83
CA ALA A 185 -0.69 21.71 0.05
C ALA A 185 -2.09 21.08 0.13
N ALA A 186 -2.20 19.74 0.09
CA ALA A 186 -3.48 19.04 0.24
C ALA A 186 -4.10 19.29 1.62
N GLY A 187 -3.32 19.16 2.68
CA GLY A 187 -3.78 19.47 4.04
C GLY A 187 -4.22 20.92 4.22
N TRP A 188 -3.43 21.87 3.70
CA TRP A 188 -3.77 23.29 3.73
C TRP A 188 -5.06 23.62 2.96
N SER A 189 -5.24 23.02 1.78
CA SER A 189 -6.45 23.20 0.97
C SER A 189 -7.70 22.63 1.68
N SER A 190 -7.55 21.56 2.44
CA SER A 190 -8.62 20.99 3.26
C SER A 190 -9.07 21.95 4.35
N LEU A 191 -8.13 22.61 5.06
CA LEU A 191 -8.46 23.59 6.09
C LEU A 191 -9.16 24.83 5.54
N ARG A 192 -8.69 25.38 4.42
CA ARG A 192 -9.30 26.56 3.79
C ARG A 192 -10.76 26.29 3.41
N ARG A 193 -11.03 25.16 2.77
CA ARG A 193 -12.38 24.81 2.32
C ARG A 193 -13.34 24.47 3.47
N ALA A 194 -12.84 23.90 4.57
CA ALA A 194 -13.64 23.65 5.75
C ALA A 194 -14.03 24.96 6.48
N THR A 195 -13.36 26.08 6.21
CA THR A 195 -13.61 27.39 6.83
C THR A 195 -14.44 28.31 5.96
N GLU A 196 -14.61 28.01 4.67
CA GLU A 196 -15.50 28.77 3.79
C GLU A 196 -16.96 28.50 4.17
N PRO A 197 -17.78 29.54 4.48
CA PRO A 197 -19.21 29.38 4.70
C PRO A 197 -19.83 28.78 3.43
N ALA A 198 -20.70 27.80 3.60
CA ALA A 198 -21.46 27.23 2.48
C ALA A 198 -22.17 28.38 1.75
N THR A 199 -21.72 28.70 0.54
CA THR A 199 -22.33 29.77 -0.26
C THR A 199 -23.80 29.44 -0.47
N PRO A 200 -24.77 30.37 -0.18
CA PRO A 200 -26.20 30.08 -0.26
C PRO A 200 -26.75 29.75 -1.65
N ALA A 201 -25.89 29.74 -2.65
CA ALA A 201 -26.29 29.50 -4.05
C ALA A 201 -26.64 28.04 -4.38
N ALA A 202 -26.34 27.08 -3.52
CA ALA A 202 -26.71 25.67 -3.74
C ALA A 202 -28.09 25.28 -3.13
N SER A 203 -28.74 26.19 -2.43
CA SER A 203 -30.05 25.94 -1.77
C SER A 203 -31.28 26.22 -2.66
N LYS A 204 -31.09 26.63 -3.91
CA LYS A 204 -32.22 26.87 -4.82
C LYS A 204 -32.21 25.85 -5.96
N ARG A 205 -32.61 24.62 -5.69
CA ARG A 205 -33.27 23.68 -6.62
C ARG A 205 -33.34 22.30 -5.98
N GLN A 206 -34.40 22.11 -5.19
CA GLN A 206 -35.30 20.97 -5.26
C GLN A 206 -36.39 21.16 -4.21
N PRO A 207 -37.68 21.13 -4.58
CA PRO A 207 -38.74 21.01 -3.61
C PRO A 207 -38.60 19.66 -2.94
N ALA A 208 -38.56 19.66 -1.60
CA ALA A 208 -38.42 18.49 -0.77
C ALA A 208 -39.56 17.49 -1.08
N SER A 209 -39.23 16.37 -1.72
CA SER A 209 -40.03 15.16 -1.57
C SER A 209 -39.76 14.62 -0.16
N PRO A 210 -40.77 14.31 0.64
CA PRO A 210 -40.62 13.94 2.05
C PRO A 210 -40.17 12.48 2.27
N THR A 211 -39.35 11.89 1.41
CA THR A 211 -38.96 10.48 1.49
C THR A 211 -37.47 10.23 1.16
N ALA A 212 -36.64 11.25 1.19
CA ALA A 212 -35.18 11.04 1.20
C ALA A 212 -34.67 11.32 2.62
N ALA A 213 -34.81 10.33 3.50
CA ALA A 213 -34.11 10.31 4.77
C ALA A 213 -32.63 10.53 4.49
N GLU A 214 -32.10 11.63 5.05
CA GLU A 214 -30.67 11.91 5.15
C GLU A 214 -29.95 10.64 5.53
N SER A 215 -29.08 10.14 4.67
CA SER A 215 -28.14 9.07 5.03
C SER A 215 -26.98 9.74 5.77
N PRO A 216 -26.96 9.72 7.10
CA PRO A 216 -25.86 10.27 7.86
C PRO A 216 -24.71 9.27 7.76
N ILE A 217 -23.73 9.58 6.95
CA ILE A 217 -22.46 8.82 6.88
C ILE A 217 -21.77 8.74 8.26
N TYR A 218 -22.27 9.46 9.25
CA TYR A 218 -21.74 9.50 10.62
C TYR A 218 -22.68 8.99 11.73
N ALA A 219 -23.87 8.48 11.38
CA ALA A 219 -24.81 7.90 12.36
C ALA A 219 -24.89 6.38 12.32
N ALA A 220 -23.95 5.71 11.63
CA ALA A 220 -23.83 4.27 11.77
C ALA A 220 -23.27 3.98 13.17
N GLU A 221 -23.98 3.15 13.94
CA GLU A 221 -23.49 2.64 15.22
C GLU A 221 -22.07 2.10 15.06
N PRO A 222 -21.17 2.35 16.03
CA PRO A 222 -19.81 1.83 15.94
C PRO A 222 -19.86 0.31 15.78
N PRO A 223 -19.07 -0.26 14.86
CA PRO A 223 -19.11 -1.69 14.58
C PRO A 223 -18.79 -2.48 15.84
N THR A 224 -19.57 -3.52 16.10
CA THR A 224 -19.34 -4.44 17.21
C THR A 224 -17.96 -5.10 17.12
N ILE A 225 -17.38 -5.50 18.25
CA ILE A 225 -16.08 -6.18 18.31
C ILE A 225 -16.09 -7.43 17.40
N ALA A 226 -17.19 -8.20 17.40
CA ALA A 226 -17.33 -9.36 16.51
C ALA A 226 -17.26 -9.00 15.02
N ARG A 227 -17.85 -7.88 14.62
CA ARG A 227 -17.80 -7.39 13.23
C ARG A 227 -16.40 -6.91 12.86
N GLN A 228 -15.70 -6.24 13.78
CA GLN A 228 -14.30 -5.83 13.58
C GLN A 228 -13.37 -7.05 13.46
N ALA A 229 -13.56 -8.06 14.33
CA ALA A 229 -12.79 -9.31 14.28
C ALA A 229 -13.02 -10.04 12.96
N LEU A 230 -14.26 -10.08 12.46
CA LEU A 230 -14.58 -10.69 11.17
C LEU A 230 -13.88 -9.95 10.00
N TRP A 231 -13.87 -8.61 10.00
CA TRP A 231 -13.15 -7.84 8.99
C TRP A 231 -11.64 -8.07 9.04
N CYS A 232 -11.06 -8.14 10.25
CA CYS A 232 -9.65 -8.49 10.43
C CYS A 232 -9.35 -9.92 9.93
N ALA A 233 -10.24 -10.87 10.18
CA ALA A 233 -10.09 -12.25 9.70
C ALA A 233 -10.09 -12.33 8.18
N PHE A 234 -11.04 -11.65 7.49
CA PHE A 234 -11.06 -11.62 6.02
C PHE A 234 -9.81 -10.93 5.44
N ALA A 235 -9.41 -9.78 5.98
CA ALA A 235 -8.19 -9.10 5.54
C ALA A 235 -6.94 -9.95 5.79
N GLY A 236 -6.89 -10.63 6.94
CA GLY A 236 -5.81 -11.55 7.30
C GLY A 236 -5.73 -12.75 6.36
N THR A 237 -6.88 -13.31 5.95
CA THR A 237 -6.91 -14.45 5.01
C THR A 237 -6.33 -14.07 3.65
N GLY A 238 -6.69 -12.91 3.10
CA GLY A 238 -6.12 -12.42 1.84
C GLY A 238 -4.61 -12.23 1.93
N SER A 239 -4.12 -11.66 3.03
CA SER A 239 -2.69 -11.46 3.27
C SER A 239 -1.94 -12.79 3.45
N LEU A 240 -2.53 -13.76 4.16
CA LEU A 240 -1.97 -15.11 4.32
C LEU A 240 -1.84 -15.85 2.98
N LEU A 241 -2.88 -15.77 2.15
CA LEU A 241 -2.85 -16.37 0.81
C LEU A 241 -1.77 -15.73 -0.07
N LEU A 242 -1.67 -14.41 -0.07
CA LEU A 242 -0.60 -13.70 -0.78
C LEU A 242 0.78 -14.19 -0.34
N LEU A 243 1.03 -14.26 0.98
CA LEU A 243 2.31 -14.72 1.51
C LEU A 243 2.57 -16.19 1.18
N ALA A 244 1.58 -17.06 1.32
CA ALA A 244 1.69 -18.49 1.03
C ALA A 244 2.00 -18.74 -0.45
N VAL A 245 1.27 -18.09 -1.37
CA VAL A 245 1.48 -18.21 -2.81
C VAL A 245 2.83 -17.61 -3.20
N SER A 246 3.18 -16.43 -2.71
CA SER A 246 4.49 -15.81 -2.99
C SER A 246 5.64 -16.68 -2.51
N ASN A 247 5.54 -17.24 -1.30
CA ASN A 247 6.55 -18.12 -0.75
C ASN A 247 6.66 -19.43 -1.54
N HIS A 248 5.53 -20.03 -1.91
CA HIS A 248 5.51 -21.25 -2.72
C HIS A 248 6.18 -21.02 -4.07
N ILE A 249 5.82 -19.95 -4.78
CA ILE A 249 6.40 -19.62 -6.09
C ILE A 249 7.90 -19.38 -5.97
N THR A 250 8.35 -18.60 -5.00
CA THR A 250 9.75 -18.19 -4.88
C THR A 250 10.68 -19.27 -4.34
N GLN A 251 10.17 -20.19 -3.50
CA GLN A 251 10.99 -21.24 -2.88
C GLN A 251 10.92 -22.57 -3.62
N ASN A 252 9.75 -22.94 -4.11
CA ASN A 252 9.53 -24.29 -4.67
C ASN A 252 9.52 -24.31 -6.22
N ILE A 253 9.23 -23.19 -6.86
CA ILE A 253 9.10 -23.15 -8.31
C ILE A 253 10.35 -22.54 -8.96
N ALA A 254 10.69 -21.29 -8.61
CA ALA A 254 11.88 -20.62 -9.15
C ALA A 254 12.46 -19.58 -8.20
N ALA A 255 13.75 -19.67 -7.95
CA ALA A 255 14.51 -18.67 -7.20
C ALA A 255 14.88 -17.47 -8.10
N VAL A 256 13.90 -16.89 -8.79
CA VAL A 256 14.10 -15.72 -9.65
C VAL A 256 13.94 -14.44 -8.84
N PRO A 257 14.94 -13.54 -8.86
CA PRO A 257 14.81 -12.24 -8.21
C PRO A 257 13.56 -11.51 -8.70
N LEU A 258 12.86 -10.84 -7.79
CA LEU A 258 11.65 -10.05 -8.07
C LEU A 258 10.40 -10.86 -8.51
N LEU A 259 10.45 -12.20 -8.53
CA LEU A 259 9.29 -13.02 -8.89
C LEU A 259 8.09 -12.81 -7.96
N TRP A 260 8.35 -12.42 -6.68
CA TRP A 260 7.33 -12.06 -5.71
C TRP A 260 6.46 -10.84 -6.13
N ILE A 261 6.92 -10.06 -7.11
CA ILE A 261 6.17 -8.91 -7.65
C ILE A 261 4.89 -9.40 -8.35
N ALA A 262 4.92 -10.55 -9.02
CA ALA A 262 3.76 -11.05 -9.77
C ALA A 262 2.55 -11.36 -8.86
N PRO A 263 2.64 -12.16 -7.78
CA PRO A 263 1.53 -12.35 -6.86
C PRO A 263 1.04 -11.05 -6.22
N LEU A 264 1.96 -10.17 -5.84
CA LEU A 264 1.59 -8.88 -5.22
C LEU A 264 0.89 -7.94 -6.21
N ALA A 265 1.31 -7.90 -7.48
CA ALA A 265 0.64 -7.13 -8.51
C ALA A 265 -0.79 -7.64 -8.76
N ILE A 266 -1.00 -8.95 -8.76
CA ILE A 266 -2.32 -9.57 -8.88
C ILE A 266 -3.19 -9.21 -7.67
N TYR A 267 -2.66 -9.29 -6.47
CA TYR A 267 -3.36 -8.88 -5.26
C TYR A 267 -3.81 -7.41 -5.33
N LEU A 268 -2.94 -6.51 -5.77
CA LEU A 268 -3.30 -5.10 -5.97
C LEU A 268 -4.36 -4.91 -7.08
N LEU A 269 -4.28 -5.71 -8.14
CA LEU A 269 -5.26 -5.68 -9.23
C LEU A 269 -6.66 -6.04 -8.73
N THR A 270 -6.81 -7.02 -7.82
CA THR A 270 -8.11 -7.35 -7.23
C THR A 270 -8.72 -6.17 -6.50
N PHE A 271 -7.93 -5.41 -5.74
CA PHE A 271 -8.41 -4.18 -5.10
C PHE A 271 -8.84 -3.11 -6.11
N ILE A 272 -8.07 -2.91 -7.17
CA ILE A 272 -8.41 -1.94 -8.22
C ILE A 272 -9.78 -2.29 -8.81
N LEU A 273 -9.96 -3.55 -9.22
CA LEU A 273 -11.21 -4.02 -9.83
C LEU A 273 -12.41 -3.92 -8.88
N CYS A 274 -12.23 -4.28 -7.61
CA CYS A 274 -13.31 -4.23 -6.62
C CYS A 274 -13.73 -2.81 -6.24
N PHE A 275 -12.81 -1.84 -6.24
CA PHE A 275 -13.09 -0.48 -5.79
C PHE A 275 -13.34 0.54 -6.92
N ASP A 276 -12.96 0.25 -8.18
CA ASP A 276 -13.17 1.19 -9.29
C ASP A 276 -14.56 1.09 -9.92
N GLY A 277 -15.20 -0.08 -9.92
CA GLY A 277 -16.45 -0.28 -10.67
C GLY A 277 -17.54 -1.11 -10.00
N LYS A 278 -18.79 -0.79 -10.31
CA LYS A 278 -19.95 -1.62 -9.98
C LYS A 278 -20.11 -2.69 -11.05
N GLY A 279 -20.04 -3.99 -10.66
CA GLY A 279 -20.43 -5.08 -11.54
C GLY A 279 -19.34 -6.10 -11.90
N TRP A 280 -18.11 -5.89 -11.53
CA TRP A 280 -17.04 -6.87 -11.71
C TRP A 280 -17.22 -8.12 -10.84
N TYR A 281 -17.62 -7.95 -9.59
CA TYR A 281 -17.79 -9.06 -8.67
C TYR A 281 -19.21 -9.65 -8.75
N ARG A 282 -19.31 -10.88 -9.27
CA ARG A 282 -20.52 -11.70 -9.27
C ARG A 282 -20.27 -12.90 -8.35
N ARG A 283 -20.82 -12.82 -7.14
CA ARG A 283 -20.56 -13.79 -6.06
C ARG A 283 -20.70 -15.24 -6.50
N ASP A 284 -21.78 -15.56 -7.20
CA ASP A 284 -22.08 -16.95 -7.60
C ASP A 284 -21.04 -17.52 -8.55
N VAL A 285 -20.56 -16.70 -9.49
CA VAL A 285 -19.51 -17.06 -10.46
C VAL A 285 -18.17 -17.22 -9.75
N PHE A 286 -17.78 -16.24 -8.94
CA PHE A 286 -16.47 -16.26 -8.26
C PHE A 286 -16.37 -17.38 -7.22
N LEU A 287 -17.45 -17.73 -6.50
CA LEU A 287 -17.44 -18.86 -5.55
C LEU A 287 -17.24 -20.20 -6.27
N ALA A 288 -17.92 -20.41 -7.41
CA ALA A 288 -17.73 -21.63 -8.20
C ALA A 288 -16.31 -21.74 -8.77
N MET A 289 -15.79 -20.61 -9.32
CA MET A 289 -14.43 -20.54 -9.84
C MET A 289 -13.37 -20.72 -8.75
N LEU A 290 -13.61 -20.19 -7.55
CA LEU A 290 -12.73 -20.37 -6.39
C LEU A 290 -12.63 -21.83 -5.99
N ALA A 291 -13.78 -22.54 -5.89
CA ALA A 291 -13.78 -23.96 -5.55
C ALA A 291 -13.00 -24.78 -6.59
N ALA A 292 -13.22 -24.53 -7.88
CA ALA A 292 -12.48 -25.18 -8.94
C ALA A 292 -10.98 -24.81 -8.89
N GLY A 293 -10.65 -23.55 -8.70
CA GLY A 293 -9.27 -23.05 -8.59
C GLY A 293 -8.49 -23.67 -7.44
N LEU A 294 -9.09 -23.82 -6.27
CA LEU A 294 -8.48 -24.48 -5.11
C LEU A 294 -8.21 -25.97 -5.39
N CYS A 295 -9.14 -26.66 -6.07
CA CYS A 295 -8.92 -28.05 -6.49
C CYS A 295 -7.76 -28.18 -7.48
N VAL A 296 -7.66 -27.26 -8.44
CA VAL A 296 -6.56 -27.26 -9.42
C VAL A 296 -5.22 -26.95 -8.73
N MET A 297 -5.16 -25.97 -7.81
CA MET A 297 -3.96 -25.69 -7.02
C MET A 297 -3.51 -26.90 -6.20
N ALA A 298 -4.44 -27.57 -5.52
CA ALA A 298 -4.14 -28.76 -4.74
C ALA A 298 -3.65 -29.92 -5.62
N TRP A 299 -4.25 -30.11 -6.80
CA TRP A 299 -3.83 -31.13 -7.74
C TRP A 299 -2.42 -30.87 -8.31
N THR A 300 -2.14 -29.64 -8.72
CA THR A 300 -0.79 -29.28 -9.23
C THR A 300 0.31 -29.45 -8.17
N MET A 301 -0.02 -29.33 -6.88
CA MET A 301 0.93 -29.63 -5.79
C MET A 301 1.13 -31.13 -5.58
N ALA A 302 0.14 -31.97 -5.90
CA ALA A 302 0.18 -33.41 -5.67
C ALA A 302 0.80 -34.21 -6.84
N ASP A 303 0.71 -33.70 -8.06
CA ASP A 303 1.15 -34.42 -9.26
C ASP A 303 2.55 -33.95 -9.71
N SER A 304 3.54 -34.87 -9.61
CA SER A 304 4.94 -34.62 -9.98
C SER A 304 5.14 -34.29 -11.46
N LYS A 305 4.20 -34.59 -12.33
CA LYS A 305 4.32 -34.27 -13.77
C LYS A 305 4.27 -32.76 -14.05
N PHE A 306 3.52 -32.02 -13.24
CA PHE A 306 3.44 -30.56 -13.38
C PHE A 306 4.63 -29.80 -12.78
N THR A 307 5.51 -30.46 -12.01
CA THR A 307 6.71 -29.82 -11.44
C THR A 307 7.71 -29.36 -12.51
N HIS A 308 7.60 -29.82 -13.73
CA HIS A 308 8.50 -29.44 -14.84
C HIS A 308 8.00 -28.26 -15.69
N GLU A 309 6.73 -27.84 -15.53
CA GLU A 309 6.15 -26.72 -16.29
C GLU A 309 6.04 -25.47 -15.43
N LEU A 310 7.15 -24.73 -15.32
CA LEU A 310 7.30 -23.53 -14.51
C LEU A 310 6.22 -22.47 -14.78
N GLU A 311 5.96 -22.18 -16.05
CA GLU A 311 5.00 -21.14 -16.46
C GLU A 311 3.57 -21.51 -16.08
N LEU A 312 3.20 -22.78 -16.22
CA LEU A 312 1.89 -23.28 -15.86
C LEU A 312 1.66 -23.20 -14.35
N GLN A 313 2.65 -23.61 -13.55
CA GLN A 313 2.55 -23.51 -12.09
C GLN A 313 2.38 -22.06 -11.62
N ILE A 314 3.22 -21.15 -12.08
CA ILE A 314 3.08 -19.73 -11.75
C ILE A 314 1.70 -19.22 -12.15
N GLY A 315 1.22 -19.57 -13.35
CA GLY A 315 -0.10 -19.19 -13.84
C GLY A 315 -1.24 -19.71 -12.97
N VAL A 316 -1.22 -20.97 -12.57
CA VAL A 316 -2.24 -21.59 -11.72
C VAL A 316 -2.29 -20.94 -10.35
N PHE A 317 -1.14 -20.74 -9.70
CA PHE A 317 -1.10 -20.11 -8.36
C PHE A 317 -1.50 -18.64 -8.40
N CYS A 318 -1.10 -17.92 -9.43
CA CYS A 318 -1.50 -16.53 -9.65
C CYS A 318 -3.01 -16.41 -9.93
N ALA A 319 -3.58 -17.28 -10.75
CA ALA A 319 -5.02 -17.32 -11.02
C ALA A 319 -5.82 -17.71 -9.76
N GLY A 320 -5.35 -18.70 -9.00
CA GLY A 320 -5.94 -19.09 -7.73
C GLY A 320 -5.94 -17.95 -6.71
N LEU A 321 -4.84 -17.21 -6.59
CA LEU A 321 -4.75 -16.02 -5.76
C LEU A 321 -5.74 -14.93 -6.19
N PHE A 322 -5.85 -14.68 -7.49
CA PHE A 322 -6.82 -13.72 -8.03
C PHE A 322 -8.26 -14.05 -7.66
N LEU A 323 -8.62 -15.33 -7.76
CA LEU A 323 -9.97 -15.81 -7.45
C LEU A 323 -10.26 -15.77 -5.94
N ALA A 324 -9.25 -16.00 -5.11
CA ALA A 324 -9.40 -16.03 -3.66
C ALA A 324 -9.46 -14.63 -3.02
N CYS A 325 -8.83 -13.64 -3.63
CA CYS A 325 -8.82 -12.25 -3.18
C CYS A 325 -9.92 -11.41 -3.80
#